data_19804d5bd14b942bcd40abd8a4e7efa6
#
_entry.id   19804d5bd14b942bcd40abd8a4e7efa6
#
_cell.length_a   1.000
_cell.length_b   1.000
_cell.length_c   1.000
_cell.angle_alpha   90.00
_cell.angle_beta   90.00
_cell.angle_gamma   90.00
#
_symmetry.space_group_name_H-M   'P 1'
#
loop_
_entity.id
_entity.type
_entity.pdbx_description
1 polymer ?
#
loop_
_entity_poly.entity_id
_entity_poly.type
_entity_poly.pdbx_seq_one_letter_code
_entity_poly.pdbx_strand_id
1 'polypeptide(L)'
;MQKAFENLLIEYSVDLAFWAHYHSYERTCQLRYGHCTPGSPVHIVVGTAGKSLDTEDYFPMSWSLYHENNYGYGRLTQVNRTALHWEWVENISGRVKDQVMLTKNVEALI
;
A
#
# COMPACT_ATOMS: atom_id res chain seq x y z
N MET A 1 13.34 -8.26 6.75
CA MET A 1 13.01 -8.04 5.33
C MET A 1 12.98 -6.56 4.97
N GLN A 2 12.26 -5.77 5.72
CA GLN A 2 12.05 -4.36 5.42
C GLN A 2 13.35 -3.56 5.35
N LYS A 3 14.27 -3.80 6.27
CA LYS A 3 15.53 -3.04 6.31
C LYS A 3 16.38 -3.22 5.07
N ALA A 4 16.36 -4.42 4.47
CA ALA A 4 17.17 -4.70 3.28
C ALA A 4 16.69 -3.91 2.06
N PHE A 5 15.39 -3.67 1.97
CA PHE A 5 14.78 -3.00 0.82
C PHE A 5 14.46 -1.53 1.09
N GLU A 6 14.23 -1.17 2.34
CA GLU A 6 13.77 0.18 2.69
C GLU A 6 14.74 1.26 2.24
N ASN A 7 16.03 1.06 2.47
CA ASN A 7 17.04 2.01 2.02
C ASN A 7 17.01 2.22 0.52
N LEU A 8 16.84 1.13 -0.24
CA LEU A 8 16.77 1.21 -1.71
C LEU A 8 15.52 1.93 -2.16
N LEU A 9 14.38 1.64 -1.54
CA LEU A 9 13.12 2.28 -1.88
C LEU A 9 13.17 3.79 -1.65
N ILE A 10 13.81 4.20 -0.56
CA ILE A 10 13.97 5.62 -0.23
C ILE A 10 14.98 6.27 -1.17
N GLU A 11 16.12 5.63 -1.38
CA GLU A 11 17.20 6.16 -2.22
C GLU A 11 16.73 6.44 -3.64
N TYR A 12 15.93 5.53 -4.20
CA TYR A 12 15.45 5.65 -5.57
C TYR A 12 14.07 6.29 -5.68
N SER A 13 13.58 6.88 -4.60
CA SER A 13 12.32 7.63 -4.57
C SER A 13 11.14 6.81 -5.11
N VAL A 14 11.04 5.56 -4.67
CA VAL A 14 9.93 4.69 -5.04
C VAL A 14 8.65 5.24 -4.39
N ASP A 15 7.58 5.34 -5.17
CA ASP A 15 6.32 5.91 -4.68
C ASP A 15 5.42 4.88 -4.01
N LEU A 16 5.47 3.63 -4.49
CA LEU A 16 4.54 2.60 -4.08
C LEU A 16 5.23 1.24 -4.10
N ALA A 17 5.11 0.49 -3.01
CA ALA A 17 5.66 -0.86 -2.90
C ALA A 17 4.55 -1.84 -2.52
N PHE A 18 4.44 -2.92 -3.29
CA PHE A 18 3.49 -3.99 -3.02
C PHE A 18 4.18 -5.16 -2.34
N TRP A 19 3.50 -5.71 -1.36
CA TRP A 19 3.97 -6.87 -0.61
C TRP A 19 2.88 -7.93 -0.59
N ALA A 20 3.30 -9.18 -0.49
CA ALA A 20 2.40 -10.32 -0.45
C ALA A 20 2.81 -11.27 0.68
N HIS A 21 2.41 -12.53 0.59
CA HIS A 21 2.71 -13.57 1.56
C HIS A 21 1.84 -13.50 2.82
N TYR A 22 1.67 -12.34 3.42
CA TYR A 22 0.73 -12.16 4.53
C TYR A 22 -0.69 -12.04 3.97
N HIS A 23 -1.60 -12.91 4.44
CA HIS A 23 -2.95 -13.05 3.85
C HIS A 23 -3.93 -12.07 4.48
N SER A 24 -3.67 -10.80 4.27
CA SER A 24 -4.52 -9.70 4.68
C SER A 24 -4.32 -8.53 3.73
N TYR A 25 -5.09 -7.47 3.93
CA TYR A 25 -4.89 -6.22 3.22
C TYR A 25 -4.51 -5.12 4.21
N GLU A 26 -3.47 -4.37 3.87
CA GLU A 26 -3.05 -3.23 4.68
C GLU A 26 -2.42 -2.16 3.80
N ARG A 27 -2.75 -0.90 4.08
CA ARG A 27 -2.11 0.24 3.44
C ARG A 27 -1.51 1.15 4.51
N THR A 28 -0.27 1.55 4.29
CA THR A 28 0.44 2.46 5.19
C THR A 28 0.38 3.89 4.68
N CYS A 29 0.79 4.82 5.53
CA CYS A 29 1.15 6.17 5.09
C CYS A 29 2.43 6.12 4.25
N GLN A 30 2.87 7.27 3.75
CA GLN A 30 4.20 7.41 3.20
C GLN A 30 5.20 7.18 4.34
N LEU A 31 5.89 6.05 4.28
CA LEU A 31 6.56 5.48 5.44
C LEU A 31 8.07 5.51 5.29
N ARG A 32 8.76 6.03 6.31
CA ARG A 32 10.23 6.04 6.37
C ARG A 32 10.66 5.63 7.78
N TYR A 33 11.31 4.46 7.87
CA TYR A 33 11.86 3.92 9.12
C TYR A 33 10.83 3.97 10.26
N GLY A 34 9.60 3.53 9.98
CA GLY A 34 8.54 3.47 10.99
C GLY A 34 7.81 4.78 11.26
N HIS A 35 8.09 5.82 10.49
CA HIS A 35 7.48 7.14 10.67
C HIS A 35 6.80 7.62 9.40
N CYS A 36 5.60 8.16 9.53
CA CYS A 36 4.91 8.79 8.40
C CYS A 36 5.68 10.04 7.98
N THR A 37 6.21 10.03 6.76
CA THR A 37 7.10 11.06 6.25
C THR A 37 6.72 11.37 4.81
N PRO A 38 6.31 12.62 4.49
CA PRO A 38 5.97 13.00 3.12
C PRO A 38 7.13 12.72 2.15
N GLY A 39 6.79 12.24 0.96
CA GLY A 39 7.78 11.92 -0.07
C GLY A 39 8.36 10.51 0.04
N SER A 40 7.94 9.75 1.04
CA SER A 40 8.39 8.37 1.23
C SER A 40 7.42 7.38 0.61
N PRO A 41 7.82 6.12 0.37
CA PRO A 41 6.95 5.13 -0.25
C PRO A 41 5.72 4.78 0.57
N VAL A 42 4.60 4.58 -0.09
CA VAL A 42 3.43 3.92 0.51
C VAL A 42 3.62 2.43 0.35
N HIS A 43 3.37 1.67 1.41
CA HIS A 43 3.46 0.22 1.40
C HIS A 43 2.06 -0.39 1.43
N ILE A 44 1.81 -1.33 0.54
CA ILE A 44 0.54 -2.04 0.47
C ILE A 44 0.80 -3.53 0.54
N VAL A 45 0.20 -4.18 1.54
CA VAL A 45 0.14 -5.64 1.62
C VAL A 45 -1.18 -6.06 0.99
N VAL A 46 -1.13 -6.89 -0.04
CA VAL A 46 -2.33 -7.35 -0.73
C VAL A 46 -2.24 -8.86 -0.96
N GLY A 47 -2.49 -9.62 0.11
CA GLY A 47 -2.44 -11.09 0.09
C GLY A 47 -3.82 -11.73 0.20
N THR A 48 -4.85 -11.13 -0.41
CA THR A 48 -6.24 -11.51 -0.18
C THR A 48 -6.92 -12.13 -1.41
N ALA A 49 -6.14 -12.75 -2.30
CA ALA A 49 -6.65 -13.19 -3.60
C ALA A 49 -7.35 -14.55 -3.60
N GLY A 50 -7.52 -15.20 -2.44
CA GLY A 50 -8.30 -16.44 -2.39
C GLY A 50 -7.76 -17.53 -1.49
N LYS A 51 -6.51 -17.45 -1.06
CA LYS A 51 -5.95 -18.36 -0.06
C LYS A 51 -6.56 -18.05 1.29
N SER A 52 -6.42 -18.95 2.27
CA SER A 52 -6.92 -18.74 3.62
C SER A 52 -6.44 -17.39 4.17
N LEU A 53 -7.31 -16.66 4.83
CA LEU A 53 -6.96 -15.39 5.44
C LEU A 53 -6.20 -15.62 6.75
N ASP A 54 -5.27 -14.72 7.06
CA ASP A 54 -4.58 -14.74 8.34
C ASP A 54 -5.52 -14.23 9.42
N THR A 55 -5.68 -15.03 10.47
CA THR A 55 -6.58 -14.73 11.58
C THR A 55 -5.83 -14.37 12.85
N GLU A 56 -4.54 -14.09 12.73
CA GLU A 56 -3.71 -13.69 13.86
C GLU A 56 -4.11 -12.32 14.38
N ASP A 57 -3.81 -12.08 15.66
CA ASP A 57 -4.09 -10.79 16.26
C ASP A 57 -3.38 -9.67 15.50
N TYR A 58 -4.14 -8.64 15.18
CA TYR A 58 -3.62 -7.46 14.51
C TYR A 58 -3.31 -6.37 15.54
N PHE A 59 -2.07 -5.90 15.51
CA PHE A 59 -1.64 -4.82 16.39
C PHE A 59 -1.52 -3.55 15.55
N PRO A 60 -2.49 -2.61 15.68
CA PRO A 60 -2.46 -1.40 14.86
C PRO A 60 -1.27 -0.52 15.21
N MET A 61 -0.52 -0.14 14.17
CA MET A 61 0.59 0.81 14.29
C MET A 61 0.12 2.17 13.79
N SER A 62 0.73 3.23 14.28
CA SER A 62 0.36 4.59 13.89
C SER A 62 0.52 4.85 12.39
N TRP A 63 1.38 4.10 11.71
CA TRP A 63 1.62 4.23 10.28
C TRP A 63 0.64 3.42 9.43
N SER A 64 -0.17 2.56 10.03
CA SER A 64 -1.16 1.77 9.31
C SER A 64 -2.44 2.58 9.16
N LEU A 65 -2.81 2.91 7.92
CA LEU A 65 -3.99 3.74 7.64
C LEU A 65 -5.25 2.93 7.41
N TYR A 66 -5.11 1.71 6.91
CA TYR A 66 -6.24 0.82 6.65
C TYR A 66 -5.79 -0.63 6.73
N HIS A 67 -6.59 -1.46 7.37
CA HIS A 67 -6.37 -2.90 7.46
C HIS A 67 -7.71 -3.61 7.37
N GLU A 68 -7.75 -4.68 6.59
CA GLU A 68 -8.94 -5.50 6.49
C GLU A 68 -8.58 -6.94 6.18
N ASN A 69 -9.31 -7.87 6.79
CA ASN A 69 -9.05 -9.29 6.66
C ASN A 69 -10.21 -9.96 5.91
N ASN A 70 -10.37 -9.57 4.65
CA ASN A 70 -11.37 -10.10 3.73
C ASN A 70 -10.74 -10.37 2.38
N TYR A 71 -11.42 -11.18 1.56
CA TYR A 71 -10.98 -11.42 0.18
C TYR A 71 -11.26 -10.20 -0.68
N GLY A 72 -10.29 -9.87 -1.51
CA GLY A 72 -10.39 -8.72 -2.38
C GLY A 72 -9.24 -8.64 -3.35
N TYR A 73 -9.27 -7.61 -4.18
CA TYR A 73 -8.23 -7.36 -5.17
C TYR A 73 -8.01 -5.86 -5.32
N GLY A 74 -6.85 -5.53 -5.88
CA GLY A 74 -6.50 -4.14 -6.11
C GLY A 74 -6.65 -3.72 -7.56
N ARG A 75 -6.88 -2.44 -7.77
CA ARG A 75 -6.85 -1.80 -9.08
C ARG A 75 -5.91 -0.62 -9.02
N LEU A 76 -4.89 -0.62 -9.86
CA LEU A 76 -3.97 0.51 -9.97
C LEU A 76 -4.20 1.18 -11.30
N THR A 77 -4.54 2.45 -11.28
CA THR A 77 -4.84 3.24 -12.47
C THR A 77 -3.85 4.39 -12.58
N GLN A 78 -3.17 4.50 -13.70
CA GLN A 78 -2.38 5.70 -13.99
C GLN A 78 -3.34 6.77 -14.52
N VAL A 79 -3.57 7.79 -13.69
CA VAL A 79 -4.51 8.86 -14.03
C VAL A 79 -3.88 9.84 -15.02
N ASN A 80 -2.62 10.20 -14.77
CA ASN A 80 -1.83 11.04 -15.66
C ASN A 80 -0.34 10.85 -15.33
N ARG A 81 0.54 11.70 -15.88
CA ARG A 81 1.99 11.55 -15.69
C ARG A 81 2.45 11.62 -14.22
N THR A 82 1.65 12.26 -13.35
CA THR A 82 2.05 12.53 -11.98
C THR A 82 1.11 11.92 -10.95
N ALA A 83 0.13 11.13 -11.36
CA ALA A 83 -0.88 10.60 -10.44
C ALA A 83 -1.22 9.15 -10.72
N LEU A 84 -1.23 8.36 -9.64
CA LEU A 84 -1.71 6.97 -9.62
C LEU A 84 -2.89 6.89 -8.66
N HIS A 85 -3.90 6.13 -9.03
CA HIS A 85 -5.03 5.85 -8.17
C HIS A 85 -5.03 4.38 -7.81
N TRP A 86 -4.94 4.07 -6.54
CA TRP A 86 -5.03 2.72 -6.01
C TRP A 86 -6.38 2.52 -5.34
N GLU A 87 -7.00 1.37 -5.64
CA GLU A 87 -8.27 0.96 -5.03
C GLU A 87 -8.19 -0.49 -4.61
N TRP A 88 -8.71 -0.81 -3.43
CA TRP A 88 -8.90 -2.18 -3.00
C TRP A 88 -10.39 -2.49 -2.97
N VAL A 89 -10.79 -3.54 -3.68
CA VAL A 89 -12.19 -3.92 -3.88
C VAL A 89 -12.46 -5.21 -3.12
N GLU A 90 -13.45 -5.19 -2.25
CA GLU A 90 -13.88 -6.36 -1.52
C GLU A 90 -14.71 -7.28 -2.43
N ASN A 91 -14.37 -8.59 -2.46
CA ASN A 91 -15.01 -9.53 -3.37
C ASN A 91 -16.52 -9.65 -3.12
N ILE A 92 -16.90 -9.83 -1.86
CA ILE A 92 -18.29 -10.17 -1.54
C ILE A 92 -19.25 -9.03 -1.85
N SER A 93 -18.84 -7.80 -1.64
CA SER A 93 -19.69 -6.62 -1.87
C SER A 93 -19.47 -5.97 -3.22
N GLY A 94 -18.30 -6.18 -3.83
CA GLY A 94 -17.91 -5.47 -5.04
C GLY A 94 -17.61 -3.98 -4.80
N ARG A 95 -17.47 -3.59 -3.54
CA ARG A 95 -17.28 -2.16 -3.17
C ARG A 95 -15.82 -1.85 -2.99
N VAL A 96 -15.46 -0.62 -3.35
CA VAL A 96 -14.15 -0.06 -3.02
C VAL A 96 -14.15 0.24 -1.52
N LYS A 97 -13.33 -0.48 -0.77
CA LYS A 97 -13.27 -0.35 0.68
C LYS A 97 -12.11 0.54 1.12
N ASP A 98 -11.09 0.65 0.29
CA ASP A 98 -9.94 1.51 0.53
C ASP A 98 -9.45 2.09 -0.77
N GLN A 99 -8.97 3.32 -0.75
CA GLN A 99 -8.39 3.95 -1.92
C GLN A 99 -7.46 5.07 -1.52
N VAL A 100 -6.52 5.35 -2.40
CA VAL A 100 -5.58 6.46 -2.22
C VAL A 100 -5.14 6.99 -3.57
N MET A 101 -5.00 8.31 -3.66
CA MET A 101 -4.40 8.97 -4.81
C MET A 101 -2.95 9.31 -4.46
N LEU A 102 -2.02 8.81 -5.26
CA LEU A 102 -0.60 9.12 -5.11
C LEU A 102 -0.23 10.13 -6.17
N THR A 103 0.29 11.26 -5.75
CA THR A 103 0.67 12.33 -6.67
C THR A 103 2.16 12.63 -6.52
N LYS A 104 2.79 13.01 -7.62
CA LYS A 104 4.20 13.33 -7.67
C LYS A 104 4.37 14.74 -8.19
N ASN A 105 5.33 15.47 -7.63
CA ASN A 105 5.66 16.80 -8.13
C ASN A 105 6.23 16.68 -9.55
N VAL A 106 5.80 17.56 -10.47
CA VAL A 106 6.28 17.58 -11.84
C VAL A 106 7.81 17.68 -11.90
N GLU A 107 8.41 18.44 -11.02
CA GLU A 107 9.86 18.61 -10.96
C GLU A 107 10.59 17.29 -10.69
N ALA A 108 9.96 16.35 -10.02
CA ALA A 108 10.54 15.05 -9.74
C ALA A 108 10.66 14.16 -10.99
N LEU A 109 10.07 14.57 -12.11
CA LEU A 109 10.09 13.81 -13.37
C LEU A 109 11.21 14.24 -14.31
N ILE A 110 11.97 15.26 -13.95
CA ILE A 110 13.04 15.81 -14.78
C ILE A 110 14.37 15.18 -14.47
#